data_d6082a80ce7b3830a95eb9a57d5103b6
#
_entry.id   d6082a80ce7b3830a95eb9a57d5103b6
#
_cell.length_a   1.000
_cell.length_b   1.000
_cell.length_c   1.000
_cell.angle_alpha   90.00
_cell.angle_beta   90.00
_cell.angle_gamma   90.00
#
_symmetry.space_group_name_H-M   'P 1'
#
loop_
_entity.id
_entity.type
_entity.pdbx_description
1 polymer ?
#
loop_
_entity_poly.entity_id
_entity_poly.type
_entity_poly.pdbx_seq_one_letter_code
_entity_poly.pdbx_strand_id
1 'polypeptide(L)'
;MPANATRKQIIDTADALFYAQGYAQTSFADIAAAVKISRGNFYYHFKTKDEILDAVIDKRLADREAMLASWDETAEDPAKRIACFIRIVIVNKAKIMAYGCPVGTLTSELAKLDHASKEKANQIMALFRDWLDRQFRELGCGSKSEDHALRVLGWSQGVATLAQAFKNEAYVQREVAEVLEWLNTVAEEVGPRRDA
;
A
#
# COMPACT_ATOMS: atom_id res chain seq x y z
N MET A 1 -21.68 1.08 -22.62
CA MET A 1 -21.34 1.27 -21.20
C MET A 1 -21.20 2.77 -20.94
N PRO A 2 -21.63 3.33 -19.80
CA PRO A 2 -21.39 4.74 -19.53
C PRO A 2 -19.87 5.05 -19.48
N ALA A 3 -19.48 6.23 -19.97
CA ALA A 3 -18.07 6.62 -20.11
C ALA A 3 -17.23 6.43 -18.81
N ASN A 4 -17.82 6.70 -17.64
CA ASN A 4 -17.18 6.47 -16.35
C ASN A 4 -16.86 4.99 -16.07
N ALA A 5 -17.70 4.05 -16.50
CA ALA A 5 -17.46 2.62 -16.30
C ALA A 5 -16.27 2.12 -17.15
N THR A 6 -16.17 2.59 -18.38
CA THR A 6 -15.05 2.25 -19.26
C THR A 6 -13.73 2.84 -18.75
N ARG A 7 -13.73 4.11 -18.30
CA ARG A 7 -12.54 4.73 -17.72
C ARG A 7 -12.06 3.97 -16.48
N LYS A 8 -12.98 3.60 -15.59
CA LYS A 8 -12.68 2.78 -14.41
C LYS A 8 -12.08 1.43 -14.81
N GLN A 9 -12.65 0.74 -15.80
CA GLN A 9 -12.14 -0.55 -16.29
C GLN A 9 -10.70 -0.43 -16.81
N ILE A 10 -10.38 0.66 -17.54
CA ILE A 10 -9.00 0.91 -18.01
C ILE A 10 -8.05 1.06 -16.82
N ILE A 11 -8.42 1.86 -15.83
CA ILE A 11 -7.59 2.10 -14.63
C ILE A 11 -7.38 0.79 -13.85
N ASP A 12 -8.43 0.02 -13.58
CA ASP A 12 -8.35 -1.23 -12.83
C ASP A 12 -7.49 -2.28 -13.57
N THR A 13 -7.60 -2.35 -14.90
CA THR A 13 -6.78 -3.25 -15.72
C THR A 13 -5.31 -2.82 -15.72
N ALA A 14 -5.05 -1.53 -15.87
CA ALA A 14 -3.69 -1.00 -15.83
C ALA A 14 -3.05 -1.18 -14.46
N ASP A 15 -3.79 -0.95 -13.38
CA ASP A 15 -3.35 -1.19 -12.00
C ASP A 15 -2.90 -2.65 -11.79
N ALA A 16 -3.68 -3.60 -12.27
CA ALA A 16 -3.34 -5.02 -12.21
C ALA A 16 -2.08 -5.35 -13.02
N LEU A 17 -1.94 -4.81 -14.23
CA LEU A 17 -0.75 -5.02 -15.08
C LEU A 17 0.50 -4.36 -14.48
N PHE A 18 0.42 -3.12 -14.01
CA PHE A 18 1.54 -2.45 -13.37
C PHE A 18 1.99 -3.18 -12.10
N TYR A 19 1.06 -3.77 -11.35
CA TYR A 19 1.41 -4.56 -10.18
C TYR A 19 2.07 -5.89 -10.54
N ALA A 20 1.60 -6.59 -11.57
CA ALA A 20 2.08 -7.92 -11.92
C ALA A 20 3.42 -7.91 -12.68
N GLN A 21 3.64 -6.93 -13.56
CA GLN A 21 4.80 -6.90 -14.46
C GLN A 21 5.66 -5.62 -14.34
N GLY A 22 5.19 -4.62 -13.59
CA GLY A 22 5.83 -3.31 -13.49
C GLY A 22 5.33 -2.31 -14.53
N TYR A 23 5.53 -1.02 -14.22
CA TYR A 23 5.16 0.08 -15.11
C TYR A 23 5.98 0.07 -16.42
N ALA A 24 7.31 -0.07 -16.32
CA ALA A 24 8.19 -0.03 -17.49
C ALA A 24 7.89 -1.13 -18.52
N GLN A 25 7.60 -2.34 -18.03
CA GLN A 25 7.33 -3.52 -18.87
C GLN A 25 5.91 -3.54 -19.45
N THR A 26 4.99 -2.74 -18.94
CA THR A 26 3.61 -2.64 -19.43
C THR A 26 3.51 -1.55 -20.49
N SER A 27 3.18 -1.93 -21.73
CA SER A 27 2.95 -0.95 -22.79
C SER A 27 1.51 -0.43 -22.79
N PHE A 28 1.31 0.73 -23.42
CA PHE A 28 -0.04 1.26 -23.68
C PHE A 28 -0.91 0.29 -24.50
N ALA A 29 -0.27 -0.45 -25.44
CA ALA A 29 -0.95 -1.45 -26.26
C ALA A 29 -1.39 -2.68 -25.45
N ASP A 30 -0.60 -3.11 -24.44
CA ASP A 30 -0.96 -4.23 -23.56
C ASP A 30 -2.21 -3.91 -22.77
N ILE A 31 -2.30 -2.67 -22.22
CA ILE A 31 -3.48 -2.21 -21.48
C ILE A 31 -4.70 -2.19 -22.40
N ALA A 32 -4.56 -1.61 -23.62
CA ALA A 32 -5.65 -1.55 -24.59
C ALA A 32 -6.17 -2.93 -24.99
N ALA A 33 -5.25 -3.89 -25.22
CA ALA A 33 -5.59 -5.26 -25.56
C ALA A 33 -6.31 -5.97 -24.41
N ALA A 34 -5.86 -5.79 -23.17
CA ALA A 34 -6.44 -6.42 -21.99
C ALA A 34 -7.85 -5.92 -21.67
N VAL A 35 -8.14 -4.64 -21.92
CA VAL A 35 -9.47 -4.03 -21.70
C VAL A 35 -10.51 -4.50 -22.72
N LYS A 36 -10.10 -4.98 -23.89
CA LYS A 36 -10.99 -5.49 -24.96
C LYS A 36 -12.03 -4.49 -25.45
N ILE A 37 -11.67 -3.22 -25.59
CA ILE A 37 -12.51 -2.17 -26.18
C ILE A 37 -11.92 -1.69 -27.49
N SER A 38 -12.73 -1.00 -28.32
CA SER A 38 -12.21 -0.43 -29.58
C SER A 38 -11.10 0.59 -29.31
N ARG A 39 -10.12 0.64 -30.23
CA ARG A 39 -8.99 1.56 -30.13
C ARG A 39 -9.43 3.03 -30.00
N GLY A 40 -10.45 3.45 -30.74
CA GLY A 40 -11.01 4.80 -30.66
C GLY A 40 -11.58 5.12 -29.27
N ASN A 41 -12.32 4.16 -28.68
CA ASN A 41 -12.88 4.32 -27.33
C ASN A 41 -11.77 4.37 -26.26
N PHE A 42 -10.71 3.55 -26.39
CA PHE A 42 -9.57 3.61 -25.48
C PHE A 42 -8.89 4.99 -25.53
N TYR A 43 -8.55 5.47 -26.75
CA TYR A 43 -7.94 6.79 -26.94
C TYR A 43 -8.84 7.98 -26.57
N TYR A 44 -10.14 7.77 -26.49
CA TYR A 44 -11.06 8.79 -25.97
C TYR A 44 -10.77 9.06 -24.48
N HIS A 45 -10.46 8.01 -23.69
CA HIS A 45 -10.26 8.12 -22.26
C HIS A 45 -8.85 8.50 -21.84
N PHE A 46 -7.82 7.99 -22.54
CA PHE A 46 -6.41 8.22 -22.23
C PHE A 46 -5.57 8.34 -23.49
N LYS A 47 -4.64 9.29 -23.49
CA LYS A 47 -3.74 9.56 -24.62
C LYS A 47 -2.37 8.94 -24.43
N THR A 48 -1.91 8.81 -23.18
CA THR A 48 -0.59 8.30 -22.82
C THR A 48 -0.67 7.28 -21.71
N LYS A 49 0.38 6.49 -21.55
CA LYS A 49 0.55 5.56 -20.44
C LYS A 49 0.69 6.31 -19.11
N ASP A 50 1.30 7.49 -19.13
CA ASP A 50 1.52 8.32 -17.95
C ASP A 50 0.22 8.89 -17.40
N GLU A 51 -0.73 9.28 -18.27
CA GLU A 51 -2.08 9.66 -17.85
C GLU A 51 -2.80 8.51 -17.14
N ILE A 52 -2.59 7.27 -17.61
CA ILE A 52 -3.15 6.09 -16.94
C ILE A 52 -2.43 5.84 -15.61
N LEU A 53 -1.10 5.98 -15.56
CA LEU A 53 -0.33 5.84 -14.32
C LEU A 53 -0.80 6.82 -13.25
N ASP A 54 -0.98 8.10 -13.62
CA ASP A 54 -1.48 9.11 -12.70
C ASP A 54 -2.86 8.77 -12.15
N ALA A 55 -3.75 8.26 -13.00
CA ALA A 55 -5.08 7.82 -12.59
C ALA A 55 -5.03 6.56 -11.70
N VAL A 56 -4.08 5.65 -11.93
CA VAL A 56 -3.83 4.49 -11.06
C VAL A 56 -3.31 4.92 -9.70
N ILE A 57 -2.38 5.90 -9.64
CA ILE A 57 -1.88 6.43 -8.36
C ILE A 57 -3.02 7.10 -7.59
N ASP A 58 -3.84 7.94 -8.24
CA ASP A 58 -5.00 8.59 -7.61
C ASP A 58 -5.97 7.55 -7.03
N LYS A 59 -6.27 6.49 -7.80
CA LYS A 59 -7.10 5.39 -7.33
C LYS A 59 -6.47 4.69 -6.12
N ARG A 60 -5.18 4.39 -6.16
CA ARG A 60 -4.49 3.74 -5.05
C ARG A 60 -4.49 4.60 -3.79
N LEU A 61 -4.32 5.92 -3.91
CA LEU A 61 -4.43 6.86 -2.79
C LEU A 61 -5.82 6.81 -2.19
N ALA A 62 -6.87 7.01 -3.01
CA ALA A 62 -8.26 6.98 -2.53
C ALA A 62 -8.64 5.63 -1.88
N ASP A 63 -8.23 4.50 -2.47
CA ASP A 63 -8.47 3.16 -1.90
C ASP A 63 -7.76 2.99 -0.53
N ARG A 64 -6.57 3.56 -0.35
CA ARG A 64 -5.84 3.48 0.93
C ARG A 64 -6.42 4.43 1.98
N GLU A 65 -6.80 5.64 1.60
CA GLU A 65 -7.52 6.56 2.48
C GLU A 65 -8.81 5.92 3.01
N ALA A 66 -9.63 5.34 2.12
CA ALA A 66 -10.86 4.66 2.51
C ALA A 66 -10.59 3.45 3.44
N MET A 67 -9.55 2.68 3.16
CA MET A 67 -9.13 1.54 4.02
C MET A 67 -8.72 2.02 5.41
N LEU A 68 -7.88 3.06 5.51
CA LEU A 68 -7.42 3.61 6.79
C LEU A 68 -8.59 4.20 7.57
N ALA A 69 -9.47 4.95 6.91
CA ALA A 69 -10.69 5.48 7.53
C ALA A 69 -11.59 4.36 8.10
N SER A 70 -11.74 3.25 7.38
CA SER A 70 -12.51 2.10 7.88
C SER A 70 -11.91 1.49 9.15
N TRP A 71 -10.58 1.47 9.28
CA TRP A 71 -9.93 1.02 10.51
C TRP A 71 -10.09 2.01 11.66
N ASP A 72 -10.07 3.32 11.36
CA ASP A 72 -10.35 4.36 12.35
C ASP A 72 -11.78 4.25 12.92
N GLU A 73 -12.75 3.86 12.09
CA GLU A 73 -14.16 3.69 12.48
C GLU A 73 -14.43 2.38 13.23
N THR A 74 -13.74 1.28 12.86
CA THR A 74 -14.06 -0.07 13.36
C THR A 74 -13.30 -0.46 14.62
N ALA A 75 -12.20 0.21 14.94
CA ALA A 75 -11.38 -0.08 16.11
C ALA A 75 -11.21 1.17 16.99
N GLU A 76 -11.75 1.12 18.20
CA GLU A 76 -11.65 2.24 19.17
C GLU A 76 -10.22 2.46 19.69
N ASP A 77 -9.43 1.38 19.80
CA ASP A 77 -8.08 1.36 20.35
C ASP A 77 -7.02 1.57 19.26
N PRO A 78 -6.13 2.58 19.40
CA PRO A 78 -5.05 2.83 18.45
C PRO A 78 -4.13 1.62 18.22
N ALA A 79 -3.84 0.82 19.23
CA ALA A 79 -3.02 -0.40 19.06
C ALA A 79 -3.72 -1.42 18.16
N LYS A 80 -5.05 -1.56 18.26
CA LYS A 80 -5.82 -2.43 17.35
C LYS A 80 -5.81 -1.91 15.91
N ARG A 81 -5.84 -0.59 15.70
CA ARG A 81 -5.73 0.02 14.38
C ARG A 81 -4.36 -0.24 13.76
N ILE A 82 -3.28 -0.03 14.52
CA ILE A 82 -1.90 -0.38 14.09
C ILE A 82 -1.79 -1.87 13.76
N ALA A 83 -2.41 -2.74 14.58
CA ALA A 83 -2.44 -4.18 14.32
C ALA A 83 -3.16 -4.54 13.00
N CYS A 84 -4.18 -3.78 12.56
CA CYS A 84 -4.79 -3.95 11.24
C CYS A 84 -3.76 -3.69 10.12
N PHE A 85 -2.96 -2.62 10.25
CA PHE A 85 -1.89 -2.33 9.29
C PHE A 85 -0.84 -3.45 9.26
N ILE A 86 -0.40 -3.95 10.41
CA ILE A 86 0.58 -5.05 10.50
C ILE A 86 0.02 -6.31 9.82
N ARG A 87 -1.24 -6.66 10.09
CA ARG A 87 -1.89 -7.85 9.53
C ARG A 87 -2.18 -7.79 8.03
N ILE A 88 -2.13 -6.59 7.40
CA ILE A 88 -2.35 -6.45 5.96
C ILE A 88 -1.37 -7.31 5.14
N VAL A 89 -0.18 -7.56 5.66
CA VAL A 89 0.84 -8.39 5.03
C VAL A 89 0.37 -9.85 4.92
N ILE A 90 -0.29 -10.38 5.97
CA ILE A 90 -0.89 -11.73 5.95
C ILE A 90 -2.09 -11.77 5.00
N VAL A 91 -2.98 -10.77 5.08
CA VAL A 91 -4.19 -10.71 4.24
C VAL A 91 -3.84 -10.72 2.75
N ASN A 92 -2.76 -10.05 2.38
CA ASN A 92 -2.30 -9.93 1.00
C ASN A 92 -1.13 -10.85 0.65
N LYS A 93 -0.77 -11.81 1.51
CA LYS A 93 0.44 -12.64 1.39
C LYS A 93 0.63 -13.29 0.02
N ALA A 94 -0.42 -13.84 -0.58
CA ALA A 94 -0.34 -14.51 -1.87
C ALA A 94 0.09 -13.54 -2.98
N LYS A 95 -0.48 -12.34 -3.02
CA LYS A 95 -0.10 -11.30 -3.98
C LYS A 95 1.28 -10.72 -3.69
N ILE A 96 1.61 -10.52 -2.40
CA ILE A 96 2.92 -10.03 -1.98
C ILE A 96 4.01 -11.03 -2.36
N MET A 97 3.82 -12.32 -2.10
CA MET A 97 4.76 -13.35 -2.54
C MET A 97 4.90 -13.43 -4.06
N ALA A 98 3.83 -13.19 -4.81
CA ALA A 98 3.89 -13.20 -6.27
C ALA A 98 4.60 -11.94 -6.82
N TYR A 99 4.22 -10.75 -6.35
CA TYR A 99 4.52 -9.48 -7.02
C TYR A 99 5.20 -8.43 -6.12
N GLY A 100 5.43 -8.71 -4.83
CA GLY A 100 5.97 -7.76 -3.86
C GLY A 100 4.90 -6.83 -3.26
N CYS A 101 5.36 -5.79 -2.56
CA CYS A 101 4.46 -4.76 -2.04
C CYS A 101 3.91 -3.88 -3.19
N PRO A 102 2.59 -3.73 -3.36
CA PRO A 102 2.03 -2.96 -4.48
C PRO A 102 2.42 -1.47 -4.45
N VAL A 103 2.75 -0.94 -3.27
CA VAL A 103 3.22 0.44 -3.11
C VAL A 103 4.74 0.51 -3.28
N GLY A 104 5.48 -0.30 -2.54
CA GLY A 104 6.94 -0.28 -2.54
C GLY A 104 7.56 -0.61 -3.90
N THR A 105 7.01 -1.57 -4.65
CA THR A 105 7.50 -1.90 -5.99
C THR A 105 7.31 -0.73 -6.96
N LEU A 106 6.14 -0.09 -6.96
CA LEU A 106 5.87 1.05 -7.84
C LEU A 106 6.76 2.26 -7.50
N THR A 107 6.83 2.64 -6.22
CA THR A 107 7.65 3.80 -5.81
C THR A 107 9.13 3.57 -6.13
N SER A 108 9.65 2.36 -5.89
CA SER A 108 11.05 2.01 -6.22
C SER A 108 11.32 2.02 -7.72
N GLU A 109 10.38 1.55 -8.53
CA GLU A 109 10.51 1.54 -9.98
C GLU A 109 10.51 2.97 -10.55
N LEU A 110 9.54 3.80 -10.14
CA LEU A 110 9.45 5.19 -10.62
C LEU A 110 10.64 6.05 -10.17
N ALA A 111 11.20 5.78 -8.98
CA ALA A 111 12.42 6.42 -8.51
C ALA A 111 13.62 6.04 -9.38
N LYS A 112 13.79 4.77 -9.74
CA LYS A 112 14.88 4.30 -10.64
C LYS A 112 14.78 4.88 -12.05
N LEU A 113 13.57 5.09 -12.54
CA LEU A 113 13.29 5.68 -13.84
C LEU A 113 13.38 7.20 -13.84
N ASP A 114 13.57 7.84 -12.70
CA ASP A 114 13.44 9.30 -12.51
C ASP A 114 12.13 9.86 -13.09
N HIS A 115 11.06 9.09 -12.95
CA HIS A 115 9.77 9.37 -13.58
C HIS A 115 9.11 10.61 -12.98
N ALA A 116 8.41 11.41 -13.80
CA ALA A 116 7.73 12.63 -13.36
C ALA A 116 6.70 12.38 -12.24
N SER A 117 6.01 11.22 -12.25
CA SER A 117 5.00 10.85 -11.24
C SER A 117 5.60 10.21 -9.96
N LYS A 118 6.94 10.17 -9.79
CA LYS A 118 7.58 9.55 -8.61
C LYS A 118 7.12 10.19 -7.29
N GLU A 119 7.06 11.51 -7.25
CA GLU A 119 6.64 12.24 -6.04
C GLU A 119 5.16 11.98 -5.72
N LYS A 120 4.30 11.89 -6.74
CA LYS A 120 2.90 11.53 -6.57
C LYS A 120 2.74 10.10 -6.03
N ALA A 121 3.52 9.14 -6.52
CA ALA A 121 3.53 7.78 -6.00
C ALA A 121 4.03 7.70 -4.54
N ASN A 122 5.02 8.52 -4.17
CA ASN A 122 5.53 8.60 -2.81
C ASN A 122 4.48 9.08 -1.80
N GLN A 123 3.44 9.80 -2.22
CA GLN A 123 2.34 10.22 -1.35
C GLN A 123 1.62 9.03 -0.70
N ILE A 124 1.61 7.84 -1.34
CA ILE A 124 1.00 6.64 -0.75
C ILE A 124 1.83 6.16 0.46
N MET A 125 3.17 6.23 0.38
CA MET A 125 4.03 5.92 1.53
C MET A 125 3.88 6.95 2.64
N ALA A 126 3.82 8.25 2.28
CA ALA A 126 3.60 9.34 3.22
C ALA A 126 2.24 9.19 3.94
N LEU A 127 1.17 8.84 3.22
CA LEU A 127 -0.14 8.56 3.81
C LEU A 127 -0.08 7.49 4.91
N PHE A 128 0.63 6.38 4.67
CA PHE A 128 0.79 5.34 5.69
C PHE A 128 1.65 5.79 6.87
N ARG A 129 2.76 6.49 6.61
CA ARG A 129 3.62 7.04 7.66
C ARG A 129 2.83 7.98 8.58
N ASP A 130 2.12 8.93 8.00
CA ASP A 130 1.42 9.99 8.71
C ASP A 130 0.23 9.42 9.51
N TRP A 131 -0.47 8.43 8.94
CA TRP A 131 -1.53 7.71 9.66
C TRP A 131 -0.96 6.90 10.83
N LEU A 132 0.13 6.14 10.64
CA LEU A 132 0.79 5.39 11.71
C LEU A 132 1.32 6.32 12.81
N ASP A 133 1.98 7.45 12.46
CA ASP A 133 2.44 8.44 13.43
C ASP A 133 1.28 8.97 14.28
N ARG A 134 0.15 9.30 13.66
CA ARG A 134 -1.06 9.70 14.38
C ARG A 134 -1.53 8.59 15.34
N GLN A 135 -1.60 7.33 14.89
CA GLN A 135 -2.01 6.24 15.78
C GLN A 135 -1.06 6.06 16.97
N PHE A 136 0.26 6.15 16.76
CA PHE A 136 1.22 6.07 17.86
C PHE A 136 1.15 7.28 18.79
N ARG A 137 0.82 8.49 18.31
CA ARG A 137 0.54 9.66 19.16
C ARG A 137 -0.70 9.44 20.02
N GLU A 138 -1.78 8.94 19.43
CA GLU A 138 -3.02 8.61 20.14
C GLU A 138 -2.79 7.49 21.17
N LEU A 139 -1.88 6.55 20.91
CA LEU A 139 -1.48 5.50 21.84
C LEU A 139 -0.71 6.05 23.05
N GLY A 140 -0.12 7.27 22.95
CA GLY A 140 0.63 7.91 24.02
C GLY A 140 2.15 7.87 23.83
N CYS A 141 2.68 7.50 22.67
CA CYS A 141 4.13 7.37 22.43
C CYS A 141 4.88 8.72 22.35
N GLY A 142 4.17 9.85 22.32
CA GLY A 142 4.77 11.20 22.37
C GLY A 142 5.80 11.43 21.25
N SER A 143 7.01 11.82 21.60
CA SER A 143 8.08 12.10 20.65
C SER A 143 8.61 10.87 19.89
N LYS A 144 8.31 9.63 20.34
CA LYS A 144 8.72 8.39 19.67
C LYS A 144 7.76 7.94 18.58
N SER A 145 6.64 8.64 18.38
CA SER A 145 5.57 8.20 17.47
C SER A 145 6.05 8.05 16.03
N GLU A 146 6.79 9.02 15.50
CA GLU A 146 7.33 8.99 14.14
C GLU A 146 8.34 7.84 13.95
N ASP A 147 9.22 7.61 14.93
CA ASP A 147 10.18 6.51 14.88
C ASP A 147 9.46 5.15 14.85
N HIS A 148 8.41 4.98 15.65
CA HIS A 148 7.59 3.77 15.64
C HIS A 148 6.83 3.60 14.33
N ALA A 149 6.29 4.68 13.77
CA ALA A 149 5.62 4.67 12.48
C ALA A 149 6.56 4.22 11.36
N LEU A 150 7.76 4.81 11.28
CA LEU A 150 8.78 4.44 10.30
C LEU A 150 9.29 3.00 10.51
N ARG A 151 9.41 2.54 11.77
CA ARG A 151 9.77 1.16 12.07
C ARG A 151 8.74 0.17 11.51
N VAL A 152 7.45 0.39 11.75
CA VAL A 152 6.37 -0.49 11.25
C VAL A 152 6.28 -0.45 9.73
N LEU A 153 6.37 0.75 9.14
CA LEU A 153 6.34 0.91 7.69
C LEU A 153 7.56 0.23 7.04
N GLY A 154 8.78 0.47 7.54
CA GLY A 154 10.01 -0.15 7.04
C GLY A 154 10.01 -1.67 7.19
N TRP A 155 9.54 -2.18 8.34
CA TRP A 155 9.32 -3.62 8.55
C TRP A 155 8.40 -4.21 7.49
N SER A 156 7.27 -3.57 7.20
CA SER A 156 6.31 -4.06 6.20
C SER A 156 6.92 -4.19 4.80
N GLN A 157 7.81 -3.26 4.43
CA GLN A 157 8.52 -3.30 3.15
C GLN A 157 9.58 -4.40 3.12
N GLY A 158 10.33 -4.57 4.22
CA GLY A 158 11.32 -5.66 4.37
C GLY A 158 10.68 -7.03 4.28
N VAL A 159 9.60 -7.27 5.03
CA VAL A 159 8.85 -8.54 4.99
C VAL A 159 8.29 -8.80 3.60
N ALA A 160 7.71 -7.80 2.93
CA ALA A 160 7.18 -7.97 1.59
C ALA A 160 8.28 -8.36 0.57
N THR A 161 9.46 -7.74 0.67
CA THR A 161 10.60 -8.05 -0.19
C THR A 161 11.09 -9.48 0.03
N LEU A 162 11.29 -9.88 1.29
CA LEU A 162 11.78 -11.24 1.63
C LEU A 162 10.72 -12.30 1.34
N ALA A 163 9.43 -12.00 1.56
CA ALA A 163 8.33 -12.89 1.18
C ALA A 163 8.29 -13.14 -0.33
N GLN A 164 8.52 -12.09 -1.13
CA GLN A 164 8.59 -12.23 -2.59
C GLN A 164 9.82 -13.04 -3.01
N ALA A 165 10.98 -12.80 -2.40
CA ALA A 165 12.22 -13.47 -2.77
C ALA A 165 12.22 -14.96 -2.39
N PHE A 166 11.79 -15.29 -1.17
CA PHE A 166 11.92 -16.64 -0.63
C PHE A 166 10.64 -17.47 -0.69
N LYS A 167 9.48 -16.87 -0.98
CA LYS A 167 8.18 -17.55 -1.05
C LYS A 167 7.82 -18.34 0.22
N ASN A 168 8.30 -17.86 1.40
CA ASN A 168 8.15 -18.56 2.67
C ASN A 168 6.99 -17.96 3.48
N GLU A 169 5.86 -18.65 3.48
CA GLU A 169 4.66 -18.22 4.23
C GLU A 169 4.87 -18.28 5.74
N ALA A 170 5.58 -19.30 6.25
CA ALA A 170 5.86 -19.42 7.69
C ALA A 170 6.72 -18.27 8.21
N TYR A 171 7.64 -17.76 7.38
CA TYR A 171 8.39 -16.54 7.67
C TYR A 171 7.46 -15.34 7.87
N VAL A 172 6.53 -15.11 6.94
CA VAL A 172 5.58 -13.99 7.02
C VAL A 172 4.73 -14.06 8.29
N GLN A 173 4.25 -15.25 8.65
CA GLN A 173 3.44 -15.46 9.86
C GLN A 173 4.23 -15.17 11.13
N ARG A 174 5.48 -15.62 11.21
CA ARG A 174 6.36 -15.37 12.36
C ARG A 174 6.66 -13.88 12.51
N GLU A 175 7.08 -13.20 11.45
CA GLU A 175 7.38 -11.77 11.47
C GLU A 175 6.18 -10.92 11.93
N VAL A 176 4.98 -11.27 11.46
CA VAL A 176 3.76 -10.58 11.90
C VAL A 176 3.50 -10.83 13.38
N ALA A 177 3.69 -12.06 13.88
CA ALA A 177 3.51 -12.36 15.29
C ALA A 177 4.51 -11.57 16.17
N GLU A 178 5.79 -11.54 15.79
CA GLU A 178 6.84 -10.81 16.52
C GLU A 178 6.57 -9.30 16.59
N VAL A 179 6.12 -8.69 15.48
CA VAL A 179 5.82 -7.25 15.48
C VAL A 179 4.53 -6.92 16.24
N LEU A 180 3.56 -7.82 16.26
CA LEU A 180 2.36 -7.67 17.11
C LEU A 180 2.72 -7.78 18.59
N GLU A 181 3.64 -8.67 18.98
CA GLU A 181 4.14 -8.78 20.35
C GLU A 181 4.90 -7.50 20.75
N TRP A 182 5.77 -7.00 19.88
CA TRP A 182 6.43 -5.72 20.08
C TRP A 182 5.42 -4.56 20.26
N LEU A 183 4.37 -4.51 19.44
CA LEU A 183 3.34 -3.48 19.57
C LEU A 183 2.62 -3.56 20.93
N ASN A 184 2.34 -4.77 21.42
CA ASN A 184 1.75 -4.96 22.76
C ASN A 184 2.67 -4.41 23.85
N THR A 185 3.98 -4.70 23.77
CA THR A 185 4.99 -4.15 24.70
C THR A 185 4.98 -2.62 24.70
N VAL A 186 4.95 -2.00 23.49
CA VAL A 186 4.87 -0.54 23.38
C VAL A 186 3.59 0.01 24.02
N ALA A 187 2.45 -0.64 23.79
CA ALA A 187 1.17 -0.22 24.37
C ALA A 187 1.14 -0.34 25.90
N GLU A 188 1.77 -1.37 26.48
CA GLU A 188 1.91 -1.55 27.92
C GLU A 188 2.82 -0.48 28.57
N GLU A 189 3.91 -0.10 27.88
CA GLU A 189 4.86 0.91 28.35
C GLU A 189 4.23 2.32 28.48
N VAL A 190 3.28 2.66 27.59
CA VAL A 190 2.64 3.98 27.51
C VAL A 190 1.27 4.03 28.13
N GLY A 191 0.67 2.87 28.44
CA GLY A 191 -0.63 2.77 29.12
C GLY A 191 -0.58 3.31 30.54
N PRO A 192 -1.72 3.68 31.17
CA PRO A 192 -1.74 4.07 32.57
C PRO A 192 -1.14 2.93 33.38
N ARG A 193 -0.08 3.23 34.17
CA ARG A 193 0.48 2.27 35.12
C ARG A 193 -0.70 1.78 35.97
N ARG A 194 -1.03 0.50 35.90
CA ARG A 194 -1.92 -0.12 36.88
C ARG A 194 -1.16 0.00 38.18
N ASP A 195 -1.63 0.95 39.03
CA ASP A 195 -1.12 1.11 40.38
C ASP A 195 -1.20 -0.25 41.08
N ALA A 196 -0.03 -0.71 41.55
CA ALA A 196 0.14 -1.96 42.24
C ALA A 196 -0.37 -1.83 43.71
#